data_e616dd988aa804e5e76eab2c685926dd
#
_entry.id   e616dd988aa804e5e76eab2c685926dd
#
_cell.length_a   1.000
_cell.length_b   1.000
_cell.length_c   1.000
_cell.angle_alpha   90.00
_cell.angle_beta   90.00
_cell.angle_gamma   90.00
#
_symmetry.space_group_name_H-M   'P 1'
#
loop_
_entity.id
_entity.type
_entity.pdbx_description
1 polymer ?
#
loop_
_entity_poly.entity_id
_entity_poly.type
_entity_poly.pdbx_seq_one_letter_code
_entity_poly.pdbx_strand_id
1 'polypeptide(L)'
;MMNITRRDAIRSMVTGTMLFPAIVQDLLGAQTANPLAPRAPHFPGKAKRLIFLYMTGGVSHVDTFDPKPGLVKAVNEGKKPQGNFKSYLPGAWEFSPSKATGAEVSSLFPHVSGILDEVALIRSMVAAHNDHFQASQGLHNGSVTVKRPSMGSWVSYGLGTENQNLPSFVVIAPYLPYAGAINWTSDFLPGAHTGTRIAGGAEPVADLNRRTPTAELQQLELGLLDRLNNQHLISRPGDNALAARIKSFEIAYGMQSEMPEVLDLSKETDATLKLYGLERGDNQGFAWQCLIGRRLAERGVRYIELVDSGTTKNWDSHNEIDEMNAMAKNADQSIAALVKDLKSRGMLEDTLVVWATEFGRTPWLEQTHGRGHYNKCFSCWMAGGGIKPGIVYGKTDELGLNVAENPVTVHDFQATILHCLGFDHTKLTFRHAGRDFRLTDVHGNVVNALLA
;
A
#
# COMPACT_ATOMS: atom_id res chain seq x y z
N MET A 1 -37.85 21.04 17.18
CA MET A 1 -37.79 20.91 18.66
C MET A 1 -36.67 19.92 18.98
N MET A 2 -35.62 20.38 19.62
CA MET A 2 -34.50 19.52 20.02
C MET A 2 -34.95 18.57 21.13
N ASN A 3 -34.88 17.26 20.90
CA ASN A 3 -35.12 16.26 21.93
C ASN A 3 -33.88 16.17 22.84
N ILE A 4 -33.86 17.01 23.86
CA ILE A 4 -32.83 16.94 24.89
C ILE A 4 -33.12 15.75 25.80
N THR A 5 -32.18 14.80 25.90
CA THR A 5 -32.33 13.64 26.80
C THR A 5 -32.10 14.05 28.26
N ARG A 6 -32.62 13.26 29.25
CA ARG A 6 -32.31 13.46 30.68
C ARG A 6 -30.81 13.54 30.97
N ARG A 7 -30.02 12.78 30.22
CA ARG A 7 -28.55 12.75 30.35
C ARG A 7 -27.89 14.07 29.86
N ASP A 8 -28.45 14.68 28.82
CA ASP A 8 -27.98 15.94 28.28
C ASP A 8 -28.37 17.11 29.19
N ALA A 9 -29.54 17.06 29.78
CA ALA A 9 -29.97 18.03 30.80
C ALA A 9 -29.07 17.97 32.05
N ILE A 10 -28.69 16.79 32.54
CA ILE A 10 -27.79 16.62 33.66
C ILE A 10 -26.38 17.13 33.33
N ARG A 11 -25.86 16.84 32.12
CA ARG A 11 -24.57 17.35 31.67
C ARG A 11 -24.58 18.87 31.53
N SER A 12 -25.65 19.47 31.02
CA SER A 12 -25.82 20.90 30.90
C SER A 12 -25.83 21.60 32.26
N MET A 13 -26.44 20.99 33.28
CA MET A 13 -26.41 21.51 34.67
C MET A 13 -25.01 21.49 35.28
N VAL A 14 -24.22 20.47 34.97
CA VAL A 14 -22.84 20.32 35.50
C VAL A 14 -21.86 21.27 34.80
N THR A 15 -22.07 21.59 33.51
CA THR A 15 -21.19 22.44 32.70
C THR A 15 -21.63 23.91 32.64
N GLY A 16 -22.75 24.26 33.25
CA GLY A 16 -23.26 25.64 33.35
C GLY A 16 -23.77 26.26 32.04
N THR A 17 -23.90 25.51 30.96
CA THR A 17 -24.44 26.01 29.69
C THR A 17 -25.29 24.94 28.94
N MET A 18 -26.51 25.37 28.54
CA MET A 18 -27.39 24.54 27.72
C MET A 18 -26.93 24.41 26.23
N LEU A 19 -25.99 25.25 25.82
CA LEU A 19 -25.45 25.21 24.45
C LEU A 19 -24.44 24.12 24.22
N PHE A 20 -23.75 23.65 25.26
CA PHE A 20 -22.67 22.67 25.15
C PHE A 20 -23.12 21.31 24.55
N PRO A 21 -24.24 20.69 24.98
CA PRO A 21 -24.72 19.46 24.34
C PRO A 21 -25.13 19.65 22.89
N ALA A 22 -25.67 20.82 22.51
CA ALA A 22 -26.04 21.13 21.14
C ALA A 22 -24.81 21.29 20.24
N ILE A 23 -23.78 21.97 20.73
CA ILE A 23 -22.51 22.13 20.00
C ILE A 23 -21.80 20.77 19.86
N VAL A 24 -21.79 19.94 20.91
CA VAL A 24 -21.20 18.59 20.84
C VAL A 24 -22.00 17.70 19.89
N GLN A 25 -23.34 17.81 19.88
CA GLN A 25 -24.19 17.05 18.98
C GLN A 25 -24.04 17.51 17.52
N ASP A 26 -23.89 18.80 17.25
CA ASP A 26 -23.58 19.35 15.92
C ASP A 26 -22.16 18.92 15.46
N LEU A 27 -21.16 18.99 16.32
CA LEU A 27 -19.80 18.52 16.01
C LEU A 27 -19.76 17.00 15.75
N LEU A 28 -20.48 16.20 16.53
CA LEU A 28 -20.60 14.77 16.33
C LEU A 28 -21.46 14.44 15.09
N GLY A 29 -22.52 15.22 14.83
CA GLY A 29 -23.37 15.08 13.65
C GLY A 29 -22.64 15.42 12.34
N ALA A 30 -21.81 16.46 12.36
CA ALA A 30 -20.96 16.82 11.23
C ALA A 30 -19.93 15.74 10.89
N GLN A 31 -19.46 14.97 11.88
CA GLN A 31 -18.57 13.81 11.63
C GLN A 31 -19.29 12.60 11.04
N THR A 32 -20.59 12.48 11.20
CA THR A 32 -21.40 11.34 10.70
C THR A 32 -21.91 11.51 9.27
N ALA A 33 -21.97 12.74 8.75
CA ALA A 33 -22.61 13.01 7.46
C ALA A 33 -21.84 12.42 6.25
N ASN A 34 -20.52 12.35 6.27
CA ASN A 34 -19.70 11.71 5.23
C ASN A 34 -18.39 11.16 5.81
N PRO A 35 -18.29 9.85 6.05
CA PRO A 35 -17.09 9.25 6.62
C PRO A 35 -15.83 9.41 5.75
N LEU A 36 -16.01 9.66 4.46
CA LEU A 36 -14.92 9.85 3.48
C LEU A 36 -14.74 11.32 3.07
N ALA A 37 -15.34 12.29 3.77
CA ALA A 37 -15.05 13.70 3.53
C ALA A 37 -13.53 13.97 3.64
N PRO A 38 -12.96 14.83 2.79
CA PRO A 38 -11.55 15.22 2.90
C PRO A 38 -11.24 15.76 4.29
N ARG A 39 -10.13 15.32 4.86
CA ARG A 39 -9.65 15.73 6.18
C ARG A 39 -8.24 16.29 6.07
N ALA A 40 -7.94 17.31 6.87
CA ALA A 40 -6.58 17.80 7.01
C ALA A 40 -5.72 16.79 7.79
N PRO A 41 -4.49 16.53 7.36
CA PRO A 41 -3.53 15.76 8.14
C PRO A 41 -3.09 16.53 9.40
N HIS A 42 -2.31 15.91 10.27
CA HIS A 42 -1.83 16.54 11.51
C HIS A 42 -0.86 17.70 11.26
N PHE A 43 -0.14 17.64 10.14
CA PHE A 43 0.76 18.69 9.64
C PHE A 43 0.81 18.63 8.11
N PRO A 44 1.30 19.66 7.41
CA PRO A 44 1.41 19.64 5.96
C PRO A 44 2.30 18.47 5.48
N GLY A 45 1.70 17.42 4.93
CA GLY A 45 2.41 16.31 4.32
C GLY A 45 2.98 16.70 2.96
N LYS A 46 4.10 16.10 2.59
CA LYS A 46 4.65 16.23 1.23
C LYS A 46 3.87 15.36 0.24
N ALA A 47 3.52 14.15 0.64
CA ALA A 47 2.68 13.26 -0.16
C ALA A 47 1.20 13.56 0.07
N LYS A 48 0.43 13.62 -1.01
CA LYS A 48 -1.04 13.65 -1.02
C LYS A 48 -1.62 12.25 -1.21
N ARG A 49 -0.84 11.35 -1.84
CA ARG A 49 -1.24 9.99 -2.20
C ARG A 49 -0.07 9.03 -2.18
N LEU A 50 -0.40 7.75 -2.15
CA LEU A 50 0.57 6.65 -2.08
C LEU A 50 0.25 5.60 -3.14
N ILE A 51 1.27 5.15 -3.87
CA ILE A 51 1.22 3.95 -4.71
C ILE A 51 2.15 2.91 -4.07
N PHE A 52 1.58 1.81 -3.59
CA PHE A 52 2.29 0.75 -2.89
C PHE A 52 2.45 -0.47 -3.82
N LEU A 53 3.68 -0.74 -4.23
CA LEU A 53 4.04 -1.87 -5.09
C LEU A 53 4.39 -3.05 -4.18
N TYR A 54 3.47 -3.99 -4.05
CA TYR A 54 3.65 -5.15 -3.19
C TYR A 54 4.09 -6.37 -4.00
N MET A 55 5.36 -6.75 -3.83
CA MET A 55 5.98 -7.92 -4.44
C MET A 55 5.77 -9.12 -3.52
N THR A 56 4.66 -9.83 -3.69
CA THR A 56 4.29 -10.94 -2.80
C THR A 56 5.17 -12.16 -3.00
N GLY A 57 5.64 -12.74 -1.92
CA GLY A 57 6.45 -13.97 -1.95
C GLY A 57 7.88 -13.80 -1.45
N GLY A 58 8.25 -12.66 -0.86
CA GLY A 58 9.56 -12.49 -0.22
C GLY A 58 10.71 -12.36 -1.21
N VAL A 59 10.86 -11.18 -1.82
CA VAL A 59 11.93 -10.93 -2.80
C VAL A 59 13.31 -11.04 -2.16
N SER A 60 14.20 -11.78 -2.81
CA SER A 60 15.56 -11.98 -2.34
C SER A 60 16.39 -10.69 -2.42
N HIS A 61 16.78 -10.13 -1.29
CA HIS A 61 17.66 -8.97 -1.22
C HIS A 61 19.05 -9.26 -1.82
N VAL A 62 19.57 -10.47 -1.59
CA VAL A 62 20.88 -10.93 -2.06
C VAL A 62 20.97 -10.99 -3.59
N ASP A 63 19.85 -11.22 -4.26
CA ASP A 63 19.77 -11.36 -5.72
C ASP A 63 19.28 -10.11 -6.43
N THR A 64 18.90 -9.05 -5.69
CA THR A 64 18.27 -7.85 -6.27
C THR A 64 18.99 -6.55 -5.96
N PHE A 65 19.02 -6.11 -4.70
CA PHE A 65 19.47 -4.76 -4.32
C PHE A 65 20.60 -4.73 -3.30
N ASP A 66 21.05 -5.88 -2.81
CA ASP A 66 22.06 -5.96 -1.74
C ASP A 66 23.15 -6.99 -2.08
N PRO A 67 24.14 -6.62 -2.94
CA PRO A 67 25.19 -7.51 -3.40
C PRO A 67 26.03 -8.04 -2.24
N LYS A 68 26.32 -9.36 -2.27
CA LYS A 68 27.06 -10.07 -1.20
C LYS A 68 28.27 -10.82 -1.75
N PRO A 69 29.35 -10.13 -2.14
CA PRO A 69 30.60 -10.79 -2.57
C PRO A 69 31.20 -11.70 -1.49
N GLY A 70 30.90 -11.44 -0.21
CA GLY A 70 31.27 -12.30 0.91
C GLY A 70 30.73 -13.72 0.82
N LEU A 71 29.58 -13.92 0.16
CA LEU A 71 29.03 -15.28 -0.06
C LEU A 71 29.89 -16.09 -1.03
N VAL A 72 30.39 -15.50 -2.12
CA VAL A 72 31.33 -16.14 -3.05
C VAL A 72 32.59 -16.56 -2.31
N LYS A 73 33.16 -15.65 -1.50
CA LYS A 73 34.33 -15.93 -0.67
C LYS A 73 34.08 -17.07 0.31
N ALA A 74 32.94 -17.03 1.02
CA ALA A 74 32.60 -18.07 1.99
C ALA A 74 32.46 -19.46 1.33
N VAL A 75 31.86 -19.54 0.13
CA VAL A 75 31.76 -20.80 -0.63
C VAL A 75 33.13 -21.31 -1.06
N ASN A 76 34.01 -20.44 -1.59
CA ASN A 76 35.37 -20.80 -2.01
C ASN A 76 36.24 -21.26 -0.84
N GLU A 77 36.01 -20.74 0.35
CA GLU A 77 36.70 -21.13 1.60
C GLU A 77 36.08 -22.39 2.24
N GLY A 78 35.03 -22.97 1.66
CA GLY A 78 34.34 -24.15 2.19
C GLY A 78 33.54 -23.86 3.47
N LYS A 79 33.25 -22.59 3.78
CA LYS A 79 32.45 -22.21 4.94
C LYS A 79 31.01 -22.69 4.77
N LYS A 80 30.40 -23.12 5.86
CA LYS A 80 29.01 -23.57 5.89
C LYS A 80 28.17 -22.63 6.75
N PRO A 81 26.88 -22.45 6.43
CA PRO A 81 25.93 -21.77 7.30
C PRO A 81 25.82 -22.52 8.65
N GLN A 82 25.43 -21.79 9.71
CA GLN A 82 25.08 -22.41 10.99
C GLN A 82 23.83 -23.28 10.85
N GLY A 83 23.82 -24.43 11.51
CA GLY A 83 22.76 -25.43 11.42
C GLY A 83 23.04 -26.52 10.38
N ASN A 84 22.02 -27.24 9.95
CA ASN A 84 22.13 -28.38 9.01
C ASN A 84 22.02 -27.97 7.53
N PHE A 85 22.37 -26.74 7.18
CA PHE A 85 22.33 -26.27 5.79
C PHE A 85 23.57 -26.72 5.00
N LYS A 86 23.37 -27.05 3.71
CA LYS A 86 24.42 -27.64 2.86
C LYS A 86 25.55 -26.67 2.55
N SER A 87 25.19 -25.46 2.08
CA SER A 87 26.15 -24.44 1.65
C SER A 87 25.52 -23.05 1.65
N TYR A 88 26.34 -22.02 1.67
CA TYR A 88 25.92 -20.70 1.24
C TYR A 88 25.57 -20.73 -0.25
N LEU A 89 24.68 -19.83 -0.67
CA LEU A 89 24.31 -19.63 -2.06
C LEU A 89 24.63 -18.19 -2.46
N PRO A 90 25.68 -17.95 -3.28
CA PRO A 90 25.95 -16.65 -3.85
C PRO A 90 24.79 -16.12 -4.68
N GLY A 91 24.74 -14.78 -4.91
CA GLY A 91 23.81 -14.20 -5.85
C GLY A 91 23.94 -14.80 -7.25
N ALA A 92 22.83 -15.10 -7.88
CA ALA A 92 22.81 -15.77 -9.18
C ALA A 92 23.00 -14.80 -10.37
N TRP A 93 22.89 -13.50 -10.12
CA TRP A 93 22.99 -12.45 -11.14
C TRP A 93 24.12 -11.49 -10.87
N GLU A 94 24.65 -10.91 -11.95
CA GLU A 94 25.66 -9.87 -11.86
C GLU A 94 25.05 -8.58 -11.32
N PHE A 95 25.86 -7.85 -10.53
CA PHE A 95 25.54 -6.53 -10.03
C PHE A 95 26.37 -5.48 -10.76
N SER A 96 25.72 -4.38 -11.11
CA SER A 96 26.36 -3.23 -11.73
C SER A 96 26.01 -1.95 -11.01
N PRO A 97 26.93 -0.99 -10.90
CA PRO A 97 26.64 0.30 -10.32
C PRO A 97 25.68 1.08 -11.22
N SER A 98 24.63 1.65 -10.63
CA SER A 98 23.77 2.61 -11.31
C SER A 98 24.58 3.80 -11.77
N LYS A 99 24.38 4.24 -13.00
CA LYS A 99 25.06 5.43 -13.55
C LYS A 99 24.71 6.71 -12.80
N ALA A 100 23.55 6.75 -12.18
CA ALA A 100 23.03 7.93 -11.50
C ALA A 100 23.59 8.08 -10.07
N THR A 101 23.71 6.99 -9.32
CA THR A 101 24.04 7.04 -7.88
C THR A 101 25.26 6.22 -7.50
N GLY A 102 25.76 5.33 -8.39
CA GLY A 102 26.78 4.35 -8.07
C GLY A 102 26.28 3.18 -7.20
N ALA A 103 25.03 3.17 -6.77
CA ALA A 103 24.47 2.05 -6.02
C ALA A 103 24.37 0.81 -6.93
N GLU A 104 24.81 -0.33 -6.41
CA GLU A 104 24.80 -1.59 -7.16
C GLU A 104 23.41 -2.21 -7.16
N VAL A 105 22.95 -2.61 -8.35
CA VAL A 105 21.68 -3.29 -8.60
C VAL A 105 21.94 -4.51 -9.50
N SER A 106 21.21 -5.58 -9.25
CA SER A 106 21.25 -6.80 -10.03
C SER A 106 20.81 -6.57 -11.48
N SER A 107 21.38 -7.34 -12.40
CA SER A 107 20.97 -7.39 -13.81
C SER A 107 19.52 -7.82 -14.03
N LEU A 108 18.82 -8.26 -13.00
CA LEU A 108 17.36 -8.48 -13.00
C LEU A 108 16.55 -7.17 -13.16
N PHE A 109 17.10 -6.02 -12.72
CA PHE A 109 16.39 -4.74 -12.65
C PHE A 109 17.11 -3.62 -13.42
N PRO A 110 17.37 -3.79 -14.74
CA PRO A 110 18.08 -2.80 -15.54
C PRO A 110 17.31 -1.46 -15.69
N HIS A 111 15.96 -1.50 -15.75
CA HIS A 111 15.15 -0.28 -15.84
C HIS A 111 15.06 0.45 -14.51
N VAL A 112 14.87 -0.27 -13.39
CA VAL A 112 14.88 0.31 -12.03
C VAL A 112 16.27 0.89 -11.70
N SER A 113 17.36 0.27 -12.14
CA SER A 113 18.71 0.84 -12.03
C SER A 113 18.80 2.25 -12.63
N GLY A 114 18.02 2.52 -13.68
CA GLY A 114 17.96 3.83 -14.35
C GLY A 114 17.10 4.89 -13.67
N ILE A 115 16.50 4.61 -12.51
CA ILE A 115 15.71 5.56 -11.70
C ILE A 115 16.22 5.70 -10.27
N LEU A 116 17.38 5.14 -9.93
CA LEU A 116 17.90 5.17 -8.56
C LEU A 116 18.21 6.58 -8.06
N ASP A 117 18.38 7.56 -8.94
CA ASP A 117 18.48 8.98 -8.60
C ASP A 117 17.19 9.56 -7.99
N GLU A 118 16.04 8.90 -8.19
CA GLU A 118 14.75 9.27 -7.58
C GLU A 118 14.41 8.43 -6.33
N VAL A 119 15.23 7.43 -6.00
CA VAL A 119 14.91 6.38 -5.04
C VAL A 119 15.74 6.52 -3.77
N ALA A 120 15.11 6.31 -2.60
CA ALA A 120 15.80 5.93 -1.37
C ALA A 120 15.72 4.41 -1.22
N LEU A 121 16.85 3.74 -1.44
CA LEU A 121 16.98 2.29 -1.30
C LEU A 121 17.30 1.94 0.16
N ILE A 122 16.48 1.12 0.80
CA ILE A 122 16.64 0.69 2.19
C ILE A 122 17.09 -0.77 2.18
N ARG A 123 18.34 -1.05 2.61
CA ARG A 123 18.93 -2.40 2.67
C ARG A 123 18.81 -3.06 4.05
N SER A 124 18.22 -2.37 5.00
CA SER A 124 18.24 -2.74 6.42
C SER A 124 16.83 -3.02 7.00
N MET A 125 15.89 -3.44 6.17
CA MET A 125 14.57 -3.83 6.63
C MET A 125 14.62 -5.08 7.51
N VAL A 126 13.79 -5.12 8.55
CA VAL A 126 13.60 -6.27 9.44
C VAL A 126 12.11 -6.55 9.60
N ALA A 127 11.68 -7.80 9.33
CA ALA A 127 10.31 -8.25 9.56
C ALA A 127 10.19 -9.03 10.87
N ALA A 128 9.01 -8.98 11.48
CA ALA A 128 8.74 -9.67 12.75
C ALA A 128 8.54 -11.18 12.59
N HIS A 129 8.21 -11.64 11.39
CA HIS A 129 7.89 -13.04 11.10
C HIS A 129 8.47 -13.48 9.75
N ASN A 130 8.68 -14.79 9.58
CA ASN A 130 9.20 -15.42 8.36
C ASN A 130 8.19 -16.38 7.70
N ASP A 131 6.94 -16.33 8.05
CA ASP A 131 5.84 -16.96 7.35
C ASP A 131 5.07 -15.92 6.56
N HIS A 132 4.71 -16.24 5.32
CA HIS A 132 4.09 -15.29 4.39
C HIS A 132 2.80 -14.68 4.90
N PHE A 133 1.93 -15.48 5.54
CA PHE A 133 0.65 -14.99 6.04
C PHE A 133 0.87 -13.92 7.12
N GLN A 134 1.67 -14.25 8.15
CA GLN A 134 1.94 -13.36 9.28
C GLN A 134 2.77 -12.14 8.86
N ALA A 135 3.77 -12.33 8.00
CA ALA A 135 4.62 -11.23 7.54
C ALA A 135 3.87 -10.27 6.63
N SER A 136 3.03 -10.78 5.69
CA SER A 136 2.14 -9.95 4.87
C SER A 136 1.16 -9.16 5.72
N GLN A 137 0.53 -9.83 6.69
CA GLN A 137 -0.34 -9.17 7.66
C GLN A 137 0.43 -8.09 8.43
N GLY A 138 1.64 -8.38 8.94
CA GLY A 138 2.48 -7.41 9.63
C GLY A 138 2.81 -6.18 8.78
N LEU A 139 3.21 -6.39 7.52
CA LEU A 139 3.55 -5.32 6.59
C LEU A 139 2.35 -4.38 6.33
N HIS A 140 1.15 -4.92 6.19
CA HIS A 140 -0.05 -4.14 5.87
C HIS A 140 -0.78 -3.61 7.12
N ASN A 141 -0.85 -4.37 8.22
CA ASN A 141 -1.72 -4.10 9.35
C ASN A 141 -0.97 -3.76 10.64
N GLY A 142 0.36 -3.80 10.63
CA GLY A 142 1.19 -3.57 11.83
C GLY A 142 1.08 -4.65 12.91
N SER A 143 0.56 -5.85 12.57
CA SER A 143 0.43 -6.95 13.52
C SER A 143 0.55 -8.30 12.83
N VAL A 144 1.43 -9.16 13.35
CA VAL A 144 1.62 -10.53 12.83
C VAL A 144 0.69 -11.55 13.47
N THR A 145 -0.03 -11.21 14.53
CA THR A 145 -0.81 -12.14 15.32
C THR A 145 -2.32 -11.94 15.25
N VAL A 146 -2.76 -10.70 15.18
CA VAL A 146 -4.17 -10.35 15.17
C VAL A 146 -4.51 -9.49 13.96
N LYS A 147 -5.69 -9.71 13.43
CA LYS A 147 -6.22 -8.89 12.34
C LYS A 147 -6.47 -7.47 12.86
N ARG A 148 -6.07 -6.47 12.07
CA ARG A 148 -6.25 -5.03 12.35
C ARG A 148 -6.51 -4.29 11.03
N PRO A 149 -6.96 -3.03 11.08
CA PRO A 149 -7.08 -2.23 9.87
C PRO A 149 -5.75 -2.09 9.14
N SER A 150 -5.78 -2.20 7.83
CA SER A 150 -4.61 -2.05 6.97
C SER A 150 -4.14 -0.59 6.90
N MET A 151 -2.89 -0.39 6.48
CA MET A 151 -2.31 0.94 6.26
C MET A 151 -3.15 1.79 5.30
N GLY A 152 -3.65 1.19 4.19
CA GLY A 152 -4.56 1.89 3.27
C GLY A 152 -5.86 2.31 3.94
N SER A 153 -6.41 1.49 4.84
CA SER A 153 -7.59 1.84 5.63
C SER A 153 -7.32 2.98 6.62
N TRP A 154 -6.14 3.00 7.26
CA TRP A 154 -5.72 4.12 8.12
C TRP A 154 -5.52 5.41 7.33
N VAL A 155 -4.92 5.36 6.14
CA VAL A 155 -4.77 6.53 5.26
C VAL A 155 -6.14 7.05 4.82
N SER A 156 -7.03 6.15 4.39
CA SER A 156 -8.42 6.49 4.06
C SER A 156 -9.16 7.13 5.25
N TYR A 157 -9.01 6.57 6.46
CA TYR A 157 -9.62 7.10 7.67
C TYR A 157 -9.07 8.49 8.02
N GLY A 158 -7.77 8.69 7.89
CA GLY A 158 -7.11 9.95 8.24
C GLY A 158 -7.33 11.08 7.25
N LEU A 159 -7.31 10.81 5.94
CA LEU A 159 -7.39 11.83 4.88
C LEU A 159 -8.76 11.93 4.20
N GLY A 160 -9.59 10.89 4.27
CA GLY A 160 -10.78 10.79 3.43
C GLY A 160 -10.45 10.64 1.95
N THR A 161 -11.29 11.12 1.06
CA THR A 161 -11.08 11.07 -0.40
C THR A 161 -11.17 12.45 -1.04
N GLU A 162 -10.37 12.69 -2.08
CA GLU A 162 -10.49 13.87 -2.94
C GLU A 162 -11.57 13.69 -4.01
N ASN A 163 -11.82 12.45 -4.43
CA ASN A 163 -12.84 12.09 -5.41
C ASN A 163 -13.98 11.31 -4.75
N GLN A 164 -15.16 11.90 -4.71
CA GLN A 164 -16.34 11.28 -4.08
C GLN A 164 -16.95 10.13 -4.89
N ASN A 165 -16.54 9.95 -6.16
CA ASN A 165 -16.99 8.91 -7.08
C ASN A 165 -16.03 7.70 -7.15
N LEU A 166 -14.87 7.79 -6.47
CA LEU A 166 -13.91 6.69 -6.40
C LEU A 166 -13.59 6.34 -4.95
N PRO A 167 -13.29 5.07 -4.66
CA PRO A 167 -12.78 4.68 -3.35
C PRO A 167 -11.49 5.45 -3.03
N SER A 168 -11.32 5.83 -1.77
CA SER A 168 -10.06 6.44 -1.29
C SER A 168 -8.90 5.44 -1.23
N PHE A 169 -9.24 4.14 -1.19
CA PHE A 169 -8.29 3.02 -1.17
C PHE A 169 -8.67 1.97 -2.23
N VAL A 170 -7.78 1.77 -3.19
CA VAL A 170 -7.93 0.80 -4.29
C VAL A 170 -6.79 -0.21 -4.25
N VAL A 171 -7.10 -1.48 -4.48
CA VAL A 171 -6.12 -2.57 -4.56
C VAL A 171 -6.25 -3.25 -5.92
N ILE A 172 -5.21 -3.20 -6.74
CA ILE A 172 -5.17 -3.93 -8.00
C ILE A 172 -4.46 -5.25 -7.74
N ALA A 173 -5.25 -6.32 -7.64
CA ALA A 173 -4.78 -7.65 -7.30
C ALA A 173 -5.50 -8.68 -8.19
N PRO A 174 -4.94 -9.06 -9.34
CA PRO A 174 -5.51 -10.10 -10.21
C PRO A 174 -5.71 -11.41 -9.45
N TYR A 175 -4.72 -11.79 -8.67
CA TYR A 175 -4.77 -12.94 -7.76
C TYR A 175 -4.65 -12.45 -6.31
N LEU A 176 -5.13 -13.28 -5.37
CA LEU A 176 -5.01 -12.97 -3.95
C LEU A 176 -3.57 -13.24 -3.48
N PRO A 177 -2.93 -12.27 -2.81
CA PRO A 177 -1.63 -12.48 -2.18
C PRO A 177 -1.77 -13.36 -0.93
N TYR A 178 -0.66 -13.66 -0.29
CA TYR A 178 -0.66 -14.22 1.07
C TYR A 178 -1.43 -13.31 2.03
N ALA A 179 -2.17 -13.91 2.97
CA ALA A 179 -3.16 -13.27 3.83
C ALA A 179 -4.41 -12.71 3.11
N GLY A 180 -4.49 -12.75 1.78
CA GLY A 180 -5.67 -12.39 1.00
C GLY A 180 -6.24 -11.03 1.34
N ALA A 181 -7.57 -10.94 1.46
CA ALA A 181 -8.27 -9.68 1.74
C ALA A 181 -7.98 -9.07 3.13
N ILE A 182 -7.26 -9.76 4.01
CA ILE A 182 -6.81 -9.20 5.29
C ILE A 182 -5.87 -8.01 5.03
N ASN A 183 -5.09 -8.02 3.94
CA ASN A 183 -4.14 -6.96 3.61
C ASN A 183 -4.81 -5.60 3.31
N TRP A 184 -6.11 -5.58 2.97
CA TRP A 184 -6.85 -4.33 2.69
C TRP A 184 -8.15 -4.17 3.49
N THR A 185 -8.26 -4.90 4.61
CA THR A 185 -9.42 -4.78 5.49
C THR A 185 -9.42 -3.49 6.29
N SER A 186 -10.62 -2.93 6.52
CA SER A 186 -10.82 -1.87 7.52
C SER A 186 -10.98 -2.41 8.93
N ASP A 187 -11.27 -3.72 9.09
CA ASP A 187 -11.49 -4.40 10.36
C ASP A 187 -12.42 -3.62 11.30
N PHE A 188 -11.92 -3.09 12.42
CA PHE A 188 -12.70 -2.29 13.37
C PHE A 188 -12.92 -0.83 12.95
N LEU A 189 -12.21 -0.31 11.92
CA LEU A 189 -12.54 0.99 11.33
C LEU A 189 -13.85 0.88 10.51
N PRO A 190 -14.56 1.99 10.27
CA PRO A 190 -15.77 1.96 9.44
C PRO A 190 -15.52 1.31 8.07
N GLY A 191 -16.45 0.47 7.61
CA GLY A 191 -16.32 -0.32 6.39
C GLY A 191 -16.06 0.47 5.11
N ALA A 192 -16.42 1.78 5.07
CA ALA A 192 -16.12 2.68 3.96
C ALA A 192 -14.61 2.86 3.69
N HIS A 193 -13.76 2.51 4.66
CA HIS A 193 -12.29 2.58 4.53
C HIS A 193 -11.66 1.27 4.05
N THR A 194 -12.44 0.22 3.78
CA THR A 194 -11.94 -1.03 3.21
C THR A 194 -11.46 -0.80 1.77
N GLY A 195 -10.32 -1.41 1.41
CA GLY A 195 -9.81 -1.35 0.06
C GLY A 195 -10.74 -2.01 -0.95
N THR A 196 -10.98 -1.34 -2.07
CA THR A 196 -11.76 -1.87 -3.18
C THR A 196 -10.84 -2.59 -4.15
N ARG A 197 -11.06 -3.90 -4.35
CA ARG A 197 -10.24 -4.73 -5.23
C ARG A 197 -10.64 -4.55 -6.70
N ILE A 198 -9.63 -4.40 -7.55
CA ILE A 198 -9.70 -4.50 -9.02
C ILE A 198 -8.92 -5.74 -9.44
N ALA A 199 -9.54 -6.62 -10.21
CA ALA A 199 -8.91 -7.88 -10.62
C ALA A 199 -8.13 -7.79 -11.95
N GLY A 200 -8.51 -6.88 -12.84
CA GLY A 200 -8.04 -6.84 -14.23
C GLY A 200 -8.85 -7.77 -15.15
N GLY A 201 -8.50 -7.79 -16.43
CA GLY A 201 -9.20 -8.61 -17.43
C GLY A 201 -10.53 -8.00 -17.91
N ALA A 202 -11.44 -8.85 -18.39
CA ALA A 202 -12.70 -8.40 -19.02
C ALA A 202 -13.69 -7.76 -18.03
N GLU A 203 -13.69 -8.21 -16.77
CA GLU A 203 -14.53 -7.67 -15.70
C GLU A 203 -13.66 -7.27 -14.49
N PRO A 204 -12.90 -6.18 -14.61
CA PRO A 204 -11.94 -5.80 -13.58
C PRO A 204 -12.58 -5.42 -12.26
N VAL A 205 -13.81 -4.94 -12.28
CA VAL A 205 -14.64 -4.61 -11.10
C VAL A 205 -15.99 -5.29 -11.25
N ALA A 206 -16.37 -6.10 -10.28
CA ALA A 206 -17.66 -6.78 -10.28
C ALA A 206 -18.81 -5.77 -10.22
N ASP A 207 -19.88 -6.08 -10.94
CA ASP A 207 -21.13 -5.31 -10.94
C ASP A 207 -20.99 -3.81 -11.33
N LEU A 208 -19.92 -3.45 -12.06
CA LEU A 208 -19.69 -2.09 -12.52
C LEU A 208 -20.76 -1.63 -13.52
N ASN A 209 -21.28 -2.55 -14.32
CA ASN A 209 -22.26 -2.23 -15.33
C ASN A 209 -23.66 -2.04 -14.73
N ARG A 210 -24.36 -1.02 -15.23
CA ARG A 210 -25.76 -0.78 -14.86
C ARG A 210 -26.63 -2.00 -15.21
N ARG A 211 -27.46 -2.44 -14.25
CA ARG A 211 -28.43 -3.53 -14.45
C ARG A 211 -29.82 -3.03 -14.88
N THR A 212 -30.17 -1.79 -14.56
CA THR A 212 -31.44 -1.18 -14.96
C THR A 212 -31.46 -0.83 -16.45
N PRO A 213 -32.62 -0.92 -17.12
CA PRO A 213 -32.71 -0.67 -18.57
C PRO A 213 -32.24 0.72 -18.99
N THR A 214 -32.56 1.76 -18.20
CA THR A 214 -32.18 3.15 -18.54
C THR A 214 -31.50 3.86 -17.36
N ALA A 215 -30.74 4.92 -17.65
CA ALA A 215 -30.09 5.75 -16.64
C ALA A 215 -31.10 6.49 -15.77
N GLU A 216 -32.20 6.95 -16.38
CA GLU A 216 -33.29 7.68 -15.71
C GLU A 216 -33.98 6.77 -14.67
N LEU A 217 -34.25 5.50 -15.02
CA LEU A 217 -34.85 4.54 -14.09
C LEU A 217 -33.88 4.29 -12.91
N GLN A 218 -32.59 4.12 -13.17
CA GLN A 218 -31.60 3.98 -12.11
C GLN A 218 -31.56 5.19 -11.19
N GLN A 219 -31.62 6.41 -11.73
CA GLN A 219 -31.65 7.63 -10.91
C GLN A 219 -32.93 7.70 -10.02
N LEU A 220 -34.06 7.27 -10.52
CA LEU A 220 -35.29 7.19 -9.73
C LEU A 220 -35.17 6.18 -8.58
N GLU A 221 -34.62 5.00 -8.86
CA GLU A 221 -34.37 3.97 -7.84
C GLU A 221 -33.41 4.47 -6.76
N LEU A 222 -32.30 5.08 -7.17
CA LEU A 222 -31.29 5.64 -6.24
C LEU A 222 -31.87 6.81 -5.43
N GLY A 223 -32.67 7.69 -6.04
CA GLY A 223 -33.35 8.77 -5.33
C GLY A 223 -34.34 8.26 -4.29
N LEU A 224 -35.03 7.13 -4.55
CA LEU A 224 -35.90 6.48 -3.56
C LEU A 224 -35.05 5.88 -2.41
N LEU A 225 -33.98 5.17 -2.74
CA LEU A 225 -33.05 4.60 -1.75
C LEU A 225 -32.43 5.67 -0.86
N ASP A 226 -32.02 6.81 -1.43
CA ASP A 226 -31.48 7.94 -0.67
C ASP A 226 -32.49 8.46 0.37
N ARG A 227 -33.76 8.65 -0.02
CA ARG A 227 -34.82 9.06 0.91
C ARG A 227 -35.01 8.06 2.03
N LEU A 228 -35.04 6.75 1.73
CA LEU A 228 -35.20 5.69 2.72
C LEU A 228 -34.00 5.62 3.65
N ASN A 229 -32.80 5.72 3.09
CA ASN A 229 -31.55 5.75 3.86
C ASN A 229 -31.49 6.95 4.81
N ASN A 230 -31.87 8.14 4.34
CA ASN A 230 -31.92 9.35 5.16
C ASN A 230 -32.93 9.23 6.32
N GLN A 231 -34.12 8.67 6.07
CA GLN A 231 -35.08 8.37 7.14
C GLN A 231 -34.50 7.38 8.17
N HIS A 232 -33.79 6.38 7.69
CA HIS A 232 -33.15 5.37 8.53
C HIS A 232 -32.04 5.99 9.40
N LEU A 233 -31.20 6.86 8.83
CA LEU A 233 -30.16 7.60 9.56
C LEU A 233 -30.75 8.52 10.64
N ILE A 234 -31.82 9.27 10.30
CA ILE A 234 -32.52 10.15 11.26
C ILE A 234 -33.06 9.33 12.45
N SER A 235 -33.56 8.14 12.21
CA SER A 235 -34.08 7.26 13.26
C SER A 235 -32.98 6.60 14.13
N ARG A 236 -31.70 6.64 13.68
CA ARG A 236 -30.54 6.02 14.32
C ARG A 236 -29.36 6.99 14.42
N PRO A 237 -29.49 8.09 15.17
CA PRO A 237 -28.44 9.08 15.28
C PRO A 237 -27.18 8.45 15.91
N GLY A 238 -26.04 8.66 15.26
CA GLY A 238 -24.75 8.13 15.70
C GLY A 238 -24.44 6.69 15.25
N ASP A 239 -25.26 6.08 14.40
CA ASP A 239 -24.93 4.78 13.79
C ASP A 239 -23.94 4.98 12.62
N ASN A 240 -22.64 5.03 12.99
CA ASN A 240 -21.56 5.20 12.02
C ASN A 240 -21.42 4.01 11.05
N ALA A 241 -21.84 2.82 11.45
CA ALA A 241 -21.78 1.65 10.57
C ALA A 241 -22.82 1.76 9.45
N LEU A 242 -24.03 2.24 9.78
CA LEU A 242 -25.07 2.52 8.78
C LEU A 242 -24.62 3.62 7.81
N ALA A 243 -24.09 4.74 8.30
CA ALA A 243 -23.59 5.82 7.46
C ALA A 243 -22.46 5.35 6.52
N ALA A 244 -21.51 4.56 7.03
CA ALA A 244 -20.43 3.99 6.22
C ALA A 244 -20.96 3.05 5.13
N ARG A 245 -21.97 2.23 5.44
CA ARG A 245 -22.59 1.31 4.47
C ARG A 245 -23.30 2.07 3.34
N ILE A 246 -24.07 3.10 3.68
CA ILE A 246 -24.72 3.96 2.69
C ILE A 246 -23.67 4.59 1.78
N LYS A 247 -22.61 5.16 2.36
CA LYS A 247 -21.51 5.76 1.59
C LYS A 247 -20.82 4.77 0.65
N SER A 248 -20.66 3.52 1.06
CA SER A 248 -20.08 2.48 0.20
C SER A 248 -20.93 2.22 -1.05
N PHE A 249 -22.26 2.25 -0.94
CA PHE A 249 -23.15 2.11 -2.11
C PHE A 249 -23.12 3.34 -3.02
N GLU A 250 -23.05 4.55 -2.45
CA GLU A 250 -22.90 5.78 -3.25
C GLU A 250 -21.61 5.77 -4.07
N ILE A 251 -20.48 5.35 -3.47
CA ILE A 251 -19.21 5.21 -4.17
C ILE A 251 -19.32 4.15 -5.27
N ALA A 252 -19.92 2.99 -4.99
CA ALA A 252 -20.11 1.95 -5.99
C ALA A 252 -20.92 2.46 -7.20
N TYR A 253 -21.90 3.32 -6.97
CA TYR A 253 -22.61 4.01 -8.05
C TYR A 253 -21.71 5.02 -8.78
N GLY A 254 -20.96 5.86 -8.06
CA GLY A 254 -20.01 6.80 -8.66
C GLY A 254 -18.96 6.11 -9.54
N MET A 255 -18.51 4.91 -9.11
CA MET A 255 -17.57 4.09 -9.89
C MET A 255 -18.12 3.69 -11.27
N GLN A 256 -19.42 3.57 -11.45
CA GLN A 256 -20.02 3.25 -12.76
C GLN A 256 -19.71 4.31 -13.83
N SER A 257 -19.49 5.57 -13.42
CA SER A 257 -19.10 6.65 -14.33
C SER A 257 -17.58 6.83 -14.45
N GLU A 258 -16.85 6.74 -13.35
CA GLU A 258 -15.42 7.07 -13.30
C GLU A 258 -14.50 5.89 -13.70
N MET A 259 -14.85 4.67 -13.26
CA MET A 259 -13.99 3.51 -13.51
C MET A 259 -13.83 3.14 -14.98
N PRO A 260 -14.88 3.20 -15.85
CA PRO A 260 -14.68 2.98 -17.27
C PRO A 260 -13.65 3.91 -17.88
N GLU A 261 -13.61 5.19 -17.45
CA GLU A 261 -12.61 6.15 -17.93
C GLU A 261 -11.21 5.85 -17.38
N VAL A 262 -11.09 5.37 -16.14
CA VAL A 262 -9.81 4.93 -15.56
C VAL A 262 -9.24 3.77 -16.35
N LEU A 263 -10.08 2.79 -16.68
CA LEU A 263 -9.69 1.53 -17.32
C LEU A 263 -9.48 1.67 -18.84
N ASP A 264 -10.06 2.69 -19.47
CA ASP A 264 -9.91 2.94 -20.92
C ASP A 264 -8.52 3.50 -21.27
N LEU A 265 -7.63 2.64 -21.74
CA LEU A 265 -6.30 2.98 -22.21
C LEU A 265 -6.27 3.48 -23.67
N SER A 266 -7.40 3.54 -24.39
CA SER A 266 -7.46 3.98 -25.78
C SER A 266 -6.97 5.42 -25.98
N LYS A 267 -7.10 6.26 -24.93
CA LYS A 267 -6.67 7.66 -24.91
C LYS A 267 -5.19 7.85 -24.56
N GLU A 268 -4.49 6.80 -24.12
CA GLU A 268 -3.05 6.89 -23.87
C GLU A 268 -2.27 6.95 -25.18
N THR A 269 -1.15 7.69 -25.16
CA THR A 269 -0.27 7.77 -26.33
C THR A 269 0.52 6.48 -26.52
N ASP A 270 0.93 6.20 -27.77
CA ASP A 270 1.81 5.05 -28.05
C ASP A 270 3.13 5.15 -27.28
N ALA A 271 3.64 6.38 -27.08
CA ALA A 271 4.83 6.63 -26.27
C ALA A 271 4.63 6.21 -24.81
N THR A 272 3.48 6.54 -24.22
CA THR A 272 3.13 6.11 -22.85
C THR A 272 3.01 4.59 -22.76
N LEU A 273 2.26 3.96 -23.66
CA LEU A 273 2.12 2.51 -23.69
C LEU A 273 3.48 1.81 -23.79
N LYS A 274 4.33 2.24 -24.73
CA LYS A 274 5.69 1.73 -24.92
C LYS A 274 6.57 1.93 -23.68
N LEU A 275 6.45 3.07 -22.99
CA LEU A 275 7.18 3.35 -21.76
C LEU A 275 6.91 2.27 -20.70
N TYR A 276 5.63 1.89 -20.52
CA TYR A 276 5.21 0.85 -19.58
C TYR A 276 5.45 -0.58 -20.10
N GLY A 277 5.77 -0.77 -21.36
CA GLY A 277 5.88 -2.09 -21.99
C GLY A 277 4.51 -2.69 -22.34
N LEU A 278 3.53 -1.84 -22.66
CA LEU A 278 2.15 -2.22 -23.02
C LEU A 278 1.90 -2.05 -24.52
N GLU A 279 0.99 -2.87 -25.01
CA GLU A 279 0.38 -2.74 -26.32
C GLU A 279 -1.07 -2.26 -26.22
N ARG A 280 -1.63 -1.79 -27.34
CA ARG A 280 -3.04 -1.38 -27.38
C ARG A 280 -3.95 -2.58 -27.18
N GLY A 281 -4.86 -2.47 -26.21
CA GLY A 281 -5.80 -3.52 -25.84
C GLY A 281 -5.36 -4.36 -24.64
N ASP A 282 -4.14 -4.17 -24.13
CA ASP A 282 -3.71 -4.82 -22.89
C ASP A 282 -4.59 -4.38 -21.73
N ASN A 283 -5.10 -5.35 -20.98
CA ASN A 283 -6.03 -5.14 -19.86
C ASN A 283 -5.67 -5.96 -18.61
N GLN A 284 -4.45 -6.50 -18.56
CA GLN A 284 -3.95 -7.32 -17.45
C GLN A 284 -2.41 -7.25 -17.36
N GLY A 285 -1.84 -7.91 -16.35
CA GLY A 285 -0.40 -7.91 -16.09
C GLY A 285 0.05 -6.73 -15.23
N PHE A 286 1.29 -6.80 -14.74
CA PHE A 286 1.78 -5.81 -13.78
C PHE A 286 2.01 -4.43 -14.44
N ALA A 287 2.40 -4.40 -15.71
CA ALA A 287 2.52 -3.16 -16.48
C ALA A 287 1.18 -2.41 -16.59
N TRP A 288 0.10 -3.14 -16.86
CA TRP A 288 -1.25 -2.59 -16.84
C TRP A 288 -1.61 -2.05 -15.44
N GLN A 289 -1.31 -2.81 -14.37
CA GLN A 289 -1.55 -2.34 -13.00
C GLN A 289 -0.83 -1.02 -12.73
N CYS A 290 0.45 -0.88 -13.12
CA CYS A 290 1.23 0.34 -12.94
C CYS A 290 0.60 1.54 -13.66
N LEU A 291 0.15 1.36 -14.91
CA LEU A 291 -0.49 2.43 -15.66
C LEU A 291 -1.86 2.81 -15.08
N ILE A 292 -2.69 1.83 -14.68
CA ILE A 292 -3.96 2.10 -13.99
C ILE A 292 -3.71 2.77 -12.63
N GLY A 293 -2.69 2.35 -11.89
CA GLY A 293 -2.29 2.99 -10.63
C GLY A 293 -1.99 4.48 -10.80
N ARG A 294 -1.25 4.87 -11.84
CA ARG A 294 -1.00 6.28 -12.19
C ARG A 294 -2.32 7.01 -12.50
N ARG A 295 -3.22 6.41 -13.30
CA ARG A 295 -4.50 7.02 -13.67
C ARG A 295 -5.45 7.19 -12.48
N LEU A 296 -5.44 6.27 -11.53
CA LEU A 296 -6.16 6.40 -10.25
C LEU A 296 -5.58 7.54 -9.40
N ALA A 297 -4.24 7.65 -9.35
CA ALA A 297 -3.56 8.74 -8.65
C ALA A 297 -3.92 10.12 -9.24
N GLU A 298 -3.99 10.25 -10.56
CA GLU A 298 -4.45 11.47 -11.26
C GLU A 298 -5.87 11.88 -10.87
N ARG A 299 -6.73 10.91 -10.51
CA ARG A 299 -8.13 11.13 -10.10
C ARG A 299 -8.34 11.26 -8.60
N GLY A 300 -7.26 11.40 -7.83
CA GLY A 300 -7.33 11.70 -6.41
C GLY A 300 -7.56 10.50 -5.49
N VAL A 301 -7.29 9.27 -5.96
CA VAL A 301 -7.27 8.10 -5.06
C VAL A 301 -6.06 8.23 -4.12
N ARG A 302 -6.31 8.12 -2.80
CA ARG A 302 -5.31 8.39 -1.77
C ARG A 302 -4.30 7.25 -1.57
N TYR A 303 -4.78 6.01 -1.63
CA TYR A 303 -3.96 4.82 -1.45
C TYR A 303 -4.26 3.82 -2.55
N ILE A 304 -3.23 3.47 -3.32
CA ILE A 304 -3.32 2.54 -4.44
C ILE A 304 -2.30 1.45 -4.19
N GLU A 305 -2.76 0.22 -4.05
CA GLU A 305 -1.88 -0.94 -3.90
C GLU A 305 -1.89 -1.76 -5.18
N LEU A 306 -0.69 -2.05 -5.69
CA LEU A 306 -0.48 -2.88 -6.87
C LEU A 306 0.20 -4.16 -6.43
N VAL A 307 -0.53 -5.28 -6.54
CA VAL A 307 -0.02 -6.58 -6.08
C VAL A 307 0.61 -7.33 -7.24
N ASP A 308 1.93 -7.50 -7.21
CA ASP A 308 2.64 -8.39 -8.12
C ASP A 308 2.65 -9.81 -7.56
N SER A 309 1.70 -10.60 -8.01
CA SER A 309 1.62 -12.05 -7.73
C SER A 309 2.11 -12.90 -8.90
N GLY A 310 2.81 -12.26 -9.87
CA GLY A 310 3.28 -12.89 -11.09
C GLY A 310 2.16 -13.34 -12.02
N THR A 311 2.54 -14.05 -13.08
CA THR A 311 1.59 -14.65 -14.04
C THR A 311 1.17 -16.07 -13.66
N THR A 312 2.10 -16.86 -13.14
CA THR A 312 1.88 -18.25 -12.72
C THR A 312 2.48 -18.56 -11.36
N LYS A 313 3.45 -17.79 -10.92
CA LYS A 313 4.18 -17.89 -9.66
C LYS A 313 4.45 -16.49 -9.12
N ASN A 314 4.61 -16.39 -7.81
CA ASN A 314 5.05 -15.17 -7.13
C ASN A 314 6.56 -15.23 -6.83
N TRP A 315 7.09 -14.30 -6.03
CA TRP A 315 8.52 -14.21 -5.69
C TRP A 315 9.01 -15.28 -4.70
N ASP A 316 8.18 -16.29 -4.40
CA ASP A 316 8.47 -17.39 -3.46
C ASP A 316 9.27 -18.53 -4.12
N SER A 317 10.52 -18.27 -4.46
CA SER A 317 11.41 -19.17 -5.23
C SER A 317 12.23 -20.10 -4.31
N HIS A 318 11.61 -21.17 -3.79
CA HIS A 318 12.28 -22.16 -2.94
C HIS A 318 13.10 -23.20 -3.71
N ASN A 319 12.65 -23.57 -4.90
CA ASN A 319 13.25 -24.67 -5.65
C ASN A 319 14.15 -24.23 -6.79
N GLU A 320 13.73 -23.19 -7.51
CA GLU A 320 14.38 -22.72 -8.73
C GLU A 320 14.51 -21.19 -8.68
N ILE A 321 15.71 -20.72 -8.32
CA ILE A 321 15.98 -19.29 -8.20
C ILE A 321 15.79 -18.55 -9.55
N ASP A 322 16.02 -19.26 -10.66
CA ASP A 322 15.89 -18.71 -12.02
C ASP A 322 14.47 -18.24 -12.38
N GLU A 323 13.45 -18.69 -11.63
CA GLU A 323 12.09 -18.18 -11.76
C GLU A 323 12.01 -16.66 -11.56
N MET A 324 12.93 -16.08 -10.78
CA MET A 324 13.03 -14.62 -10.58
C MET A 324 13.26 -13.84 -11.89
N ASN A 325 13.86 -14.46 -12.94
CA ASN A 325 14.00 -13.83 -14.25
C ASN A 325 12.65 -13.42 -14.85
N ALA A 326 11.67 -14.33 -14.80
CA ALA A 326 10.33 -14.07 -15.34
C ALA A 326 9.60 -12.99 -14.52
N MET A 327 9.75 -13.05 -13.20
CA MET A 327 9.13 -12.08 -12.28
C MET A 327 9.71 -10.68 -12.50
N ALA A 328 11.04 -10.56 -12.52
CA ALA A 328 11.72 -9.30 -12.74
C ALA A 328 11.40 -8.71 -14.13
N LYS A 329 11.41 -9.53 -15.19
CA LYS A 329 11.04 -9.11 -16.54
C LYS A 329 9.60 -8.55 -16.62
N ASN A 330 8.68 -9.15 -15.86
CA ASN A 330 7.30 -8.69 -15.79
C ASN A 330 7.14 -7.33 -15.09
N ALA A 331 8.03 -7.01 -14.14
CA ALA A 331 7.85 -5.88 -13.25
C ALA A 331 8.81 -4.70 -13.51
N ASP A 332 10.06 -4.95 -13.87
CA ASP A 332 11.15 -3.96 -13.89
C ASP A 332 10.84 -2.72 -14.75
N GLN A 333 10.45 -2.94 -16.03
CA GLN A 333 10.18 -1.83 -16.94
C GLN A 333 9.01 -0.97 -16.45
N SER A 334 7.93 -1.60 -16.03
CA SER A 334 6.70 -0.90 -15.63
C SER A 334 6.85 -0.15 -14.31
N ILE A 335 7.64 -0.65 -13.37
CA ILE A 335 8.01 0.05 -12.13
C ILE A 335 8.80 1.32 -12.47
N ALA A 336 9.83 1.19 -13.29
CA ALA A 336 10.62 2.34 -13.71
C ALA A 336 9.80 3.35 -14.52
N ALA A 337 8.88 2.86 -15.37
CA ALA A 337 7.97 3.68 -16.14
C ALA A 337 7.04 4.49 -15.23
N LEU A 338 6.48 3.87 -14.19
CA LEU A 338 5.60 4.55 -13.22
C LEU A 338 6.31 5.76 -12.59
N VAL A 339 7.52 5.57 -12.09
CA VAL A 339 8.29 6.66 -11.46
C VAL A 339 8.61 7.76 -12.47
N LYS A 340 9.06 7.40 -13.69
CA LYS A 340 9.37 8.36 -14.77
C LYS A 340 8.14 9.13 -15.24
N ASP A 341 7.00 8.46 -15.39
CA ASP A 341 5.74 9.08 -15.84
C ASP A 341 5.20 10.04 -14.79
N LEU A 342 5.20 9.63 -13.50
CA LEU A 342 4.84 10.51 -12.39
C LEU A 342 5.76 11.75 -12.34
N LYS A 343 7.07 11.57 -12.52
CA LYS A 343 8.03 12.68 -12.55
C LYS A 343 7.75 13.63 -13.73
N SER A 344 7.57 13.10 -14.93
CA SER A 344 7.32 13.88 -16.13
C SER A 344 6.03 14.70 -16.07
N ARG A 345 5.06 14.23 -15.30
CA ARG A 345 3.77 14.92 -15.04
C ARG A 345 3.81 15.87 -13.84
N GLY A 346 4.95 16.01 -13.16
CA GLY A 346 5.06 16.81 -11.94
C GLY A 346 4.29 16.22 -10.74
N MET A 347 3.96 14.93 -10.79
CA MET A 347 3.18 14.24 -9.74
C MET A 347 4.05 13.52 -8.72
N LEU A 348 5.32 13.25 -9.03
CA LEU A 348 6.20 12.51 -8.13
C LEU A 348 6.46 13.27 -6.83
N GLU A 349 6.45 14.59 -6.85
CA GLU A 349 6.66 15.43 -5.68
C GLU A 349 5.58 15.23 -4.60
N ASP A 350 4.32 14.95 -5.00
CA ASP A 350 3.18 14.76 -4.10
C ASP A 350 2.60 13.33 -4.12
N THR A 351 3.29 12.40 -4.79
CA THR A 351 2.96 10.98 -4.82
C THR A 351 4.12 10.17 -4.25
N LEU A 352 3.88 9.47 -3.15
CA LEU A 352 4.85 8.54 -2.59
C LEU A 352 4.71 7.19 -3.31
N VAL A 353 5.77 6.72 -3.95
CA VAL A 353 5.85 5.36 -4.52
C VAL A 353 6.67 4.50 -3.57
N VAL A 354 6.12 3.38 -3.15
CA VAL A 354 6.76 2.43 -2.24
C VAL A 354 6.85 1.08 -2.91
N TRP A 355 8.03 0.49 -2.97
CA TRP A 355 8.27 -0.89 -3.37
C TRP A 355 8.63 -1.72 -2.14
N ALA A 356 7.88 -2.77 -1.88
CA ALA A 356 8.05 -3.58 -0.68
C ALA A 356 7.69 -5.04 -0.91
N THR A 357 8.26 -5.89 -0.07
CA THR A 357 7.96 -7.30 0.08
C THR A 357 7.85 -7.63 1.57
N GLU A 358 7.28 -8.78 1.93
CA GLU A 358 6.99 -9.10 3.33
C GLU A 358 8.21 -9.51 4.16
N PHE A 359 9.25 -10.07 3.52
CA PHE A 359 10.56 -10.42 4.10
C PHE A 359 11.59 -10.71 2.99
N GLY A 360 12.81 -11.04 3.35
CA GLY A 360 13.88 -11.44 2.43
C GLY A 360 14.04 -12.96 2.29
N ARG A 361 15.17 -13.36 1.74
CA ARG A 361 15.51 -14.76 1.50
C ARG A 361 16.83 -15.14 2.15
N THR A 362 16.95 -16.44 2.49
CA THR A 362 18.18 -16.95 3.13
C THR A 362 19.39 -16.80 2.20
N PRO A 363 20.57 -16.43 2.73
CA PRO A 363 21.82 -16.42 1.96
C PRO A 363 22.43 -17.83 1.78
N TRP A 364 21.67 -18.89 2.07
CA TRP A 364 22.07 -20.28 1.87
C TRP A 364 21.05 -21.03 1.03
N LEU A 365 21.52 -22.16 0.51
CA LEU A 365 20.74 -23.07 -0.31
C LEU A 365 19.66 -23.77 0.52
N GLU A 366 18.44 -23.68 0.06
CA GLU A 366 17.32 -24.52 0.47
C GLU A 366 16.86 -25.42 -0.70
N GLN A 367 16.35 -26.57 -0.36
CA GLN A 367 15.86 -27.59 -1.30
C GLN A 367 16.87 -27.89 -2.43
N THR A 368 16.48 -27.71 -3.71
CA THR A 368 17.30 -28.03 -4.89
C THR A 368 18.19 -26.88 -5.33
N HIS A 369 17.62 -25.71 -5.61
CA HIS A 369 18.36 -24.55 -6.13
C HIS A 369 17.64 -23.23 -5.80
N GLY A 370 17.16 -23.07 -4.58
CA GLY A 370 16.45 -21.87 -4.16
C GLY A 370 16.82 -21.40 -2.77
N ARG A 371 16.05 -20.45 -2.25
CA ARG A 371 16.26 -19.83 -0.94
C ARG A 371 15.03 -19.94 -0.06
N GLY A 372 15.24 -20.12 1.24
CA GLY A 372 14.17 -20.11 2.23
C GLY A 372 13.76 -18.70 2.67
N HIS A 373 12.77 -18.66 3.55
CA HIS A 373 12.26 -17.40 4.12
C HIS A 373 13.24 -16.81 5.13
N TYR A 374 13.46 -15.49 5.07
CA TYR A 374 14.38 -14.81 5.97
C TYR A 374 13.89 -13.43 6.38
N ASN A 375 13.58 -13.27 7.64
CA ASN A 375 13.01 -12.04 8.18
C ASN A 375 14.01 -11.08 8.82
N LYS A 376 15.27 -11.51 9.00
CA LYS A 376 16.30 -10.71 9.71
C LYS A 376 16.85 -9.56 8.91
N CYS A 377 16.79 -9.65 7.58
CA CYS A 377 17.13 -8.54 6.69
C CYS A 377 16.51 -8.71 5.32
N PHE A 378 16.10 -7.59 4.72
CA PHE A 378 15.61 -7.51 3.35
C PHE A 378 15.69 -6.06 2.84
N SER A 379 15.36 -5.86 1.56
CA SER A 379 15.39 -4.54 0.94
C SER A 379 13.99 -4.08 0.55
N CYS A 380 13.74 -2.79 0.77
CA CYS A 380 12.61 -2.03 0.22
C CYS A 380 13.12 -0.71 -0.34
N TRP A 381 12.29 0.03 -1.07
CA TRP A 381 12.63 1.38 -1.47
C TRP A 381 11.41 2.29 -1.57
N MET A 382 11.67 3.58 -1.54
CA MET A 382 10.66 4.64 -1.68
C MET A 382 11.13 5.69 -2.68
N ALA A 383 10.18 6.35 -3.36
CA ALA A 383 10.46 7.48 -4.26
C ALA A 383 9.37 8.54 -4.17
N GLY A 384 9.72 9.81 -4.35
CA GLY A 384 8.80 10.93 -4.32
C GLY A 384 8.18 11.23 -2.95
N GLY A 385 7.13 12.04 -2.92
CA GLY A 385 6.33 12.30 -1.72
C GLY A 385 7.11 12.81 -0.49
N GLY A 386 8.24 13.49 -0.68
CA GLY A 386 9.08 13.99 0.41
C GLY A 386 10.17 13.04 0.87
N ILE A 387 10.42 11.96 0.13
CA ILE A 387 11.57 11.07 0.34
C ILE A 387 12.81 11.67 -0.31
N LYS A 388 13.95 11.56 0.39
CA LYS A 388 15.26 12.01 -0.10
C LYS A 388 15.73 11.13 -1.26
N PRO A 389 15.88 11.68 -2.48
CA PRO A 389 16.21 10.87 -3.64
C PRO A 389 17.70 10.50 -3.67
N GLY A 390 18.04 9.44 -4.40
CA GLY A 390 19.41 9.06 -4.74
C GLY A 390 20.24 8.51 -3.59
N ILE A 391 19.62 7.98 -2.53
CA ILE A 391 20.36 7.47 -1.36
C ILE A 391 20.20 5.96 -1.18
N VAL A 392 21.21 5.36 -0.57
CA VAL A 392 21.15 4.01 0.01
C VAL A 392 21.21 4.14 1.53
N TYR A 393 20.22 3.60 2.22
CA TYR A 393 20.09 3.67 3.66
C TYR A 393 20.21 2.29 4.31
N GLY A 394 21.01 2.24 5.37
CA GLY A 394 21.27 1.02 6.11
C GLY A 394 22.16 0.03 5.35
N LYS A 395 22.60 -1.01 6.06
CA LYS A 395 23.53 -2.01 5.55
C LYS A 395 23.31 -3.33 6.24
N THR A 396 23.40 -4.41 5.50
CA THR A 396 23.49 -5.76 6.05
C THR A 396 24.97 -6.19 6.20
N ASP A 397 25.21 -7.27 6.92
CA ASP A 397 26.57 -7.84 7.05
C ASP A 397 27.07 -8.42 5.71
N GLU A 398 28.33 -8.85 5.68
CA GLU A 398 29.00 -9.35 4.47
C GLU A 398 28.33 -10.56 3.82
N LEU A 399 27.54 -11.31 4.58
CA LEU A 399 26.84 -12.50 4.13
C LEU A 399 25.33 -12.29 3.94
N GLY A 400 24.79 -11.13 4.31
CA GLY A 400 23.35 -10.87 4.29
C GLY A 400 22.57 -11.66 5.35
N LEU A 401 23.19 -11.89 6.50
CA LEU A 401 22.59 -12.62 7.62
C LEU A 401 21.87 -11.71 8.60
N ASN A 402 22.40 -10.51 8.81
CA ASN A 402 21.84 -9.57 9.78
C ASN A 402 22.01 -8.14 9.26
N VAL A 403 21.18 -7.26 9.78
CA VAL A 403 21.40 -5.82 9.61
C VAL A 403 22.62 -5.41 10.45
N ALA A 404 23.59 -4.76 9.80
CA ALA A 404 24.80 -4.24 10.44
C ALA A 404 24.69 -2.76 10.82
N GLU A 405 23.95 -1.97 10.02
CA GLU A 405 23.82 -0.52 10.24
C GLU A 405 22.36 -0.06 10.00
N ASN A 406 21.85 0.81 10.87
CA ASN A 406 20.59 1.52 10.74
C ASN A 406 19.38 0.59 10.46
N PRO A 407 19.03 -0.32 11.35
CA PRO A 407 17.90 -1.22 11.16
C PRO A 407 16.58 -0.45 11.03
N VAL A 408 15.73 -0.89 10.12
CA VAL A 408 14.38 -0.35 9.89
C VAL A 408 13.38 -1.48 10.08
N THR A 409 12.58 -1.41 11.14
CA THR A 409 11.50 -2.37 11.34
C THR A 409 10.32 -2.05 10.41
N VAL A 410 9.41 -3.01 10.21
CA VAL A 410 8.17 -2.77 9.47
C VAL A 410 7.37 -1.59 10.08
N HIS A 411 7.37 -1.45 11.42
CA HIS A 411 6.69 -0.34 12.07
C HIS A 411 7.36 1.03 11.83
N ASP A 412 8.70 1.08 11.74
CA ASP A 412 9.44 2.30 11.40
C ASP A 412 9.16 2.70 9.94
N PHE A 413 9.07 1.71 9.06
CA PHE A 413 8.71 1.89 7.66
C PHE A 413 7.29 2.47 7.53
N GLN A 414 6.31 1.88 8.24
CA GLN A 414 4.93 2.37 8.29
C GLN A 414 4.84 3.79 8.89
N ALA A 415 5.57 4.06 9.97
CA ALA A 415 5.62 5.39 10.59
C ALA A 415 6.17 6.44 9.62
N THR A 416 7.22 6.09 8.85
CA THR A 416 7.82 6.98 7.84
C THR A 416 6.87 7.26 6.68
N ILE A 417 6.17 6.24 6.17
CA ILE A 417 5.13 6.40 5.14
C ILE A 417 4.02 7.35 5.63
N LEU A 418 3.49 7.12 6.84
CA LEU A 418 2.46 7.97 7.42
C LEU A 418 2.96 9.41 7.62
N HIS A 419 4.23 9.60 7.99
CA HIS A 419 4.83 10.92 8.12
C HIS A 419 4.86 11.67 6.78
N CYS A 420 5.24 11.03 5.68
CA CYS A 420 5.19 11.63 4.34
C CYS A 420 3.79 12.13 3.98
N LEU A 421 2.74 11.43 4.42
CA LEU A 421 1.34 11.81 4.24
C LEU A 421 0.83 12.88 5.25
N GLY A 422 1.71 13.40 6.12
CA GLY A 422 1.39 14.45 7.10
C GLY A 422 0.79 13.94 8.41
N PHE A 423 0.96 12.66 8.72
CA PHE A 423 0.49 12.10 9.98
C PHE A 423 1.60 11.98 11.04
N ASP A 424 1.29 12.43 12.23
CA ASP A 424 1.89 11.89 13.44
C ASP A 424 1.22 10.53 13.69
N HIS A 425 1.96 9.45 13.40
CA HIS A 425 1.43 8.08 13.51
C HIS A 425 0.99 7.72 14.93
N THR A 426 1.44 8.47 15.95
CA THR A 426 1.05 8.27 17.35
C THR A 426 -0.30 8.88 17.67
N LYS A 427 -0.75 9.86 16.89
CA LYS A 427 -2.02 10.58 17.04
C LYS A 427 -3.11 10.08 16.08
N LEU A 428 -2.74 9.35 15.03
CA LEU A 428 -3.72 8.72 14.14
C LEU A 428 -4.30 7.49 14.83
N THR A 429 -5.31 7.69 15.66
CA THR A 429 -5.88 6.66 16.53
C THR A 429 -7.37 6.46 16.28
N PHE A 430 -7.87 5.29 16.64
CA PHE A 430 -9.28 4.94 16.67
C PHE A 430 -9.61 4.19 17.96
N ARG A 431 -10.66 4.66 18.67
CA ARG A 431 -11.13 4.04 19.91
C ARG A 431 -11.94 2.80 19.61
N HIS A 432 -11.43 1.63 19.99
CA HIS A 432 -12.12 0.36 19.83
C HIS A 432 -11.96 -0.49 21.10
N ALA A 433 -13.05 -1.14 21.56
CA ALA A 433 -13.06 -2.01 22.74
C ALA A 433 -12.33 -1.43 23.98
N GLY A 434 -12.46 -0.12 24.21
CA GLY A 434 -11.87 0.54 25.38
C GLY A 434 -10.41 0.98 25.23
N ARG A 435 -9.75 0.69 24.11
CA ARG A 435 -8.36 1.07 23.80
C ARG A 435 -8.29 1.97 22.57
N ASP A 436 -7.33 2.89 22.54
CA ASP A 436 -6.97 3.65 21.34
C ASP A 436 -5.95 2.84 20.54
N PHE A 437 -6.36 2.42 19.33
CA PHE A 437 -5.52 1.69 18.38
C PHE A 437 -4.91 2.64 17.36
N ARG A 438 -3.73 2.30 16.88
CA ARG A 438 -3.03 2.93 15.75
C ARG A 438 -2.32 1.86 14.92
N LEU A 439 -1.97 2.16 13.66
CA LEU A 439 -1.31 1.20 12.76
C LEU A 439 -0.03 0.61 13.38
N THR A 440 0.81 1.46 13.94
CA THR A 440 2.13 1.08 14.48
C THR A 440 2.09 0.52 15.91
N ASP A 441 0.93 0.33 16.49
CA ASP A 441 0.71 -0.09 17.88
C ASP A 441 1.54 0.76 18.87
N VAL A 442 2.42 0.15 19.66
CA VAL A 442 3.33 0.84 20.59
C VAL A 442 4.72 1.10 19.99
N HIS A 443 4.92 0.72 18.73
CA HIS A 443 6.19 0.76 18.02
C HIS A 443 6.24 1.89 16.98
N GLY A 444 7.30 1.91 16.20
CA GLY A 444 7.51 2.77 15.04
C GLY A 444 8.22 4.09 15.40
N ASN A 445 9.30 4.33 14.69
CA ASN A 445 10.03 5.59 14.67
C ASN A 445 10.10 6.09 13.24
N VAL A 446 9.87 7.37 13.03
CA VAL A 446 10.07 7.98 11.71
C VAL A 446 11.56 7.97 11.39
N VAL A 447 11.93 7.40 10.25
CA VAL A 447 13.34 7.36 9.79
C VAL A 447 13.67 8.68 9.10
N ASN A 448 14.00 9.70 9.89
CA ASN A 448 14.24 11.06 9.39
C ASN A 448 15.34 11.15 8.32
N ALA A 449 16.31 10.23 8.31
CA ALA A 449 17.38 10.20 7.31
C ALA A 449 16.87 9.88 5.89
N LEU A 450 15.67 9.33 5.76
CA LEU A 450 15.00 9.07 4.49
C LEU A 450 14.20 10.30 3.96
N LEU A 451 14.01 11.33 4.79
CA LEU A 451 13.19 12.50 4.45
C LEU A 451 14.02 13.61 3.80
N ALA A 452 13.42 14.31 2.81
CA ALA A 452 14.03 15.44 2.08
C ALA A 452 13.85 16.78 2.80
#